data_2ee3553bc03336987ed108c1be2ae947
#
_entry.id   2ee3553bc03336987ed108c1be2ae947
#
_cell.length_a   1.000
_cell.length_b   1.000
_cell.length_c   1.000
_cell.angle_alpha   90.00
_cell.angle_beta   90.00
_cell.angle_gamma   90.00
#
_symmetry.space_group_name_H-M   'P 1'
#
loop_
_entity.id
_entity.type
_entity.pdbx_description
1 polymer ?
#
loop_
_entity_poly.entity_id
_entity_poly.type
_entity_poly.pdbx_seq_one_letter_code
_entity_poly.pdbx_strand_id
1 'polypeptide(L)'
;MNVLILGVNGFIGSHLSDRIMKETDWNVFGMDLGDNKLKAVINNSRFHFIEGDIAINKEWIEYHIKKCDVVLPLVAIATPKTYVERPLSVFELDFEENLRIIRQCVKYQKRVIFPSTSEVYGMSTDEAFDEYSSKLILGPIPMQRWIYSCSKQLLDRVIWAYGAKGELDFTLIRPFNWIGPRLDSLETAKEGSSRVVTQFIASLVYLQPIVLVDGGMQSRSFTYIDDGIDALMKILLNEGGKATGQIFNIGNPQNNISIGELADTLLKMFKQHPQHKKDPVYSEIVIKPSSDFYGAGYQDIQTRVPSIRNAKKLLGWEPRVGLEEALKLTLDSFLEEIKADNA
;
A
#
# COMPACT_ATOMS: atom_id res chain seq x y z
N MET A 1 -15.01 -19.58 3.69
CA MET A 1 -15.07 -18.46 2.73
C MET A 1 -13.96 -18.64 1.70
N ASN A 2 -14.24 -18.30 0.45
CA ASN A 2 -13.25 -18.27 -0.64
C ASN A 2 -12.88 -16.83 -0.96
N VAL A 3 -11.60 -16.49 -0.88
CA VAL A 3 -11.09 -15.15 -1.10
C VAL A 3 -10.26 -15.12 -2.38
N LEU A 4 -10.58 -14.21 -3.30
CA LEU A 4 -9.74 -13.95 -4.48
C LEU A 4 -8.86 -12.74 -4.23
N ILE A 5 -7.54 -12.93 -4.33
CA ILE A 5 -6.54 -11.85 -4.19
C ILE A 5 -5.75 -11.73 -5.49
N LEU A 6 -5.95 -10.66 -6.22
CA LEU A 6 -5.14 -10.29 -7.39
C LEU A 6 -4.03 -9.35 -6.91
N GLY A 7 -2.77 -9.67 -7.16
CA GLY A 7 -1.62 -9.02 -6.52
C GLY A 7 -1.24 -9.68 -5.18
N VAL A 8 -1.38 -11.02 -5.11
CA VAL A 8 -1.21 -11.80 -3.87
C VAL A 8 0.23 -11.82 -3.37
N ASN A 9 1.22 -11.71 -4.27
CA ASN A 9 2.65 -11.65 -3.94
C ASN A 9 3.10 -10.21 -3.60
N GLY A 10 2.19 -9.23 -3.67
CA GLY A 10 2.46 -7.86 -3.24
C GLY A 10 2.64 -7.73 -1.73
N PHE A 11 3.03 -6.54 -1.27
CA PHE A 11 3.23 -6.25 0.16
C PHE A 11 2.01 -6.60 1.01
N ILE A 12 0.84 -6.07 0.66
CA ILE A 12 -0.42 -6.32 1.40
C ILE A 12 -0.90 -7.76 1.19
N GLY A 13 -0.88 -8.23 -0.06
CA GLY A 13 -1.39 -9.55 -0.45
C GLY A 13 -0.70 -10.70 0.27
N SER A 14 0.63 -10.66 0.37
CA SER A 14 1.41 -11.70 1.04
C SER A 14 1.18 -11.76 2.54
N HIS A 15 1.14 -10.61 3.24
CA HIS A 15 0.83 -10.56 4.67
C HIS A 15 -0.60 -10.97 4.98
N LEU A 16 -1.56 -10.55 4.14
CA LEU A 16 -2.96 -10.94 4.30
C LEU A 16 -3.13 -12.45 4.10
N SER A 17 -2.46 -13.03 3.11
CA SER A 17 -2.49 -14.48 2.87
C SER A 17 -1.92 -15.27 4.05
N ASP A 18 -0.78 -14.83 4.61
CA ASP A 18 -0.20 -15.44 5.81
C ASP A 18 -1.21 -15.42 6.98
N ARG A 19 -1.86 -14.29 7.20
CA ARG A 19 -2.83 -14.11 8.29
C ARG A 19 -4.06 -14.98 8.08
N ILE A 20 -4.63 -15.03 6.88
CA ILE A 20 -5.78 -15.87 6.54
C ILE A 20 -5.45 -17.34 6.75
N MET A 21 -4.31 -17.82 6.26
CA MET A 21 -3.91 -19.23 6.41
C MET A 21 -3.69 -19.64 7.87
N LYS A 22 -3.20 -18.69 8.69
CA LYS A 22 -2.91 -18.93 10.11
C LYS A 22 -4.15 -18.88 11.00
N GLU A 23 -5.09 -17.98 10.73
CA GLU A 23 -6.17 -17.66 11.69
C GLU A 23 -7.56 -18.13 11.25
N THR A 24 -7.70 -18.65 10.03
CA THR A 24 -9.00 -19.06 9.48
C THR A 24 -8.92 -20.41 8.77
N ASP A 25 -10.09 -20.96 8.43
CA ASP A 25 -10.27 -22.12 7.56
C ASP A 25 -10.57 -21.76 6.10
N TRP A 26 -10.40 -20.51 5.72
CA TRP A 26 -10.74 -19.99 4.38
C TRP A 26 -9.76 -20.47 3.31
N ASN A 27 -10.24 -20.49 2.06
CA ASN A 27 -9.39 -20.71 0.90
C ASN A 27 -9.00 -19.36 0.29
N VAL A 28 -7.76 -19.25 -0.16
CA VAL A 28 -7.26 -18.12 -0.93
C VAL A 28 -6.93 -18.57 -2.34
N PHE A 29 -7.47 -17.87 -3.32
CA PHE A 29 -7.11 -17.97 -4.73
C PHE A 29 -6.33 -16.72 -5.09
N GLY A 30 -5.06 -16.89 -5.48
CA GLY A 30 -4.13 -15.79 -5.70
C GLY A 30 -3.54 -15.80 -7.11
N MET A 31 -3.38 -14.60 -7.69
CA MET A 31 -2.62 -14.39 -8.93
C MET A 31 -1.63 -13.25 -8.74
N ASP A 32 -0.41 -13.45 -9.24
CA ASP A 32 0.62 -12.41 -9.32
C ASP A 32 1.67 -12.80 -10.37
N LEU A 33 2.60 -11.89 -10.70
CA LEU A 33 3.70 -12.12 -11.65
C LEU A 33 4.84 -12.98 -11.08
N GLY A 34 4.79 -13.38 -9.82
CA GLY A 34 5.77 -14.23 -9.14
C GLY A 34 5.29 -14.61 -7.75
N ASP A 35 6.11 -15.37 -6.99
CA ASP A 35 5.73 -15.97 -5.71
C ASP A 35 6.75 -15.78 -4.56
N ASN A 36 7.79 -14.97 -4.78
CA ASN A 36 8.94 -14.85 -3.88
C ASN A 36 8.59 -14.43 -2.44
N LYS A 37 7.45 -13.77 -2.23
CA LYS A 37 6.95 -13.35 -0.91
C LYS A 37 5.93 -14.34 -0.30
N LEU A 38 5.62 -15.44 -1.00
CA LEU A 38 4.57 -16.41 -0.62
C LEU A 38 5.12 -17.70 0.03
N LYS A 39 6.42 -17.74 0.35
CA LYS A 39 7.11 -18.94 0.86
C LYS A 39 6.42 -19.58 2.07
N ALA A 40 5.78 -18.79 2.93
CA ALA A 40 5.10 -19.27 4.12
C ALA A 40 3.77 -20.01 3.81
N VAL A 41 3.13 -19.72 2.68
CA VAL A 41 1.78 -20.21 2.37
C VAL A 41 1.68 -21.03 1.10
N ILE A 42 2.67 -20.98 0.21
CA ILE A 42 2.61 -21.57 -1.14
C ILE A 42 2.29 -23.08 -1.12
N ASN A 43 2.72 -23.79 -0.08
CA ASN A 43 2.48 -25.23 0.08
C ASN A 43 1.23 -25.56 0.94
N ASN A 44 0.45 -24.57 1.37
CA ASN A 44 -0.77 -24.80 2.13
C ASN A 44 -1.90 -25.29 1.19
N SER A 45 -2.57 -26.37 1.53
CA SER A 45 -3.64 -26.97 0.70
C SER A 45 -4.85 -26.06 0.45
N ARG A 46 -5.01 -25.00 1.24
CA ARG A 46 -6.06 -23.99 1.11
C ARG A 46 -5.61 -22.73 0.34
N PHE A 47 -4.33 -22.67 -0.03
CA PHE A 47 -3.76 -21.56 -0.81
C PHE A 47 -3.51 -22.02 -2.25
N HIS A 48 -4.18 -21.39 -3.20
CA HIS A 48 -4.14 -21.75 -4.63
C HIS A 48 -3.53 -20.59 -5.41
N PHE A 49 -2.27 -20.73 -5.80
CA PHE A 49 -1.53 -19.71 -6.54
C PHE A 49 -1.45 -20.05 -8.02
N ILE A 50 -1.55 -19.02 -8.86
CA ILE A 50 -1.15 -19.05 -10.26
C ILE A 50 -0.27 -17.85 -10.58
N GLU A 51 0.83 -18.09 -11.27
CA GLU A 51 1.62 -17.04 -11.88
C GLU A 51 0.91 -16.52 -13.13
N GLY A 52 0.66 -15.21 -13.20
CA GLY A 52 -0.06 -14.61 -14.31
C GLY A 52 -0.24 -13.11 -14.22
N ASP A 53 -0.57 -12.52 -15.36
CA ASP A 53 -0.87 -11.09 -15.52
C ASP A 53 -2.38 -10.85 -15.58
N ILE A 54 -2.90 -9.90 -14.81
CA ILE A 54 -4.33 -9.59 -14.77
C ILE A 54 -4.87 -9.05 -16.10
N ALA A 55 -4.03 -8.43 -16.93
CA ALA A 55 -4.40 -7.96 -18.26
C ALA A 55 -4.54 -9.11 -19.26
N ILE A 56 -3.86 -10.24 -19.03
CA ILE A 56 -3.82 -11.39 -19.92
C ILE A 56 -4.77 -12.50 -19.46
N ASN A 57 -4.74 -12.88 -18.19
CA ASN A 57 -5.44 -14.05 -17.65
C ASN A 57 -6.93 -13.80 -17.34
N LYS A 58 -7.63 -13.13 -18.26
CA LYS A 58 -9.02 -12.65 -18.07
C LYS A 58 -10.03 -13.75 -17.75
N GLU A 59 -9.91 -14.92 -18.42
CA GLU A 59 -10.80 -16.07 -18.22
C GLU A 59 -10.63 -16.69 -16.83
N TRP A 60 -9.39 -16.85 -16.37
CA TRP A 60 -9.09 -17.36 -15.05
C TRP A 60 -9.68 -16.44 -13.95
N ILE A 61 -9.51 -15.13 -14.13
CA ILE A 61 -10.04 -14.12 -13.21
C ILE A 61 -11.58 -14.20 -13.16
N GLU A 62 -12.23 -14.22 -14.32
CA GLU A 62 -13.70 -14.32 -14.38
C GLU A 62 -14.21 -15.60 -13.73
N TYR A 63 -13.54 -16.75 -13.97
CA TYR A 63 -13.88 -18.01 -13.33
C TYR A 63 -13.79 -17.92 -11.80
N HIS A 64 -12.71 -17.33 -11.27
CA HIS A 64 -12.51 -17.24 -9.82
C HIS A 64 -13.37 -16.16 -9.16
N ILE A 65 -13.70 -15.09 -9.86
CA ILE A 65 -14.73 -14.14 -9.39
C ILE A 65 -16.06 -14.87 -9.18
N LYS A 66 -16.48 -15.74 -10.09
CA LYS A 66 -17.70 -16.55 -9.91
C LYS A 66 -17.64 -17.48 -8.69
N LYS A 67 -16.49 -18.07 -8.44
CA LYS A 67 -16.26 -19.09 -7.40
C LYS A 67 -16.06 -18.50 -6.00
N CYS A 68 -15.47 -17.30 -5.89
CA CYS A 68 -15.10 -16.68 -4.62
C CYS A 68 -16.26 -15.86 -4.03
N ASP A 69 -16.20 -15.64 -2.72
CA ASP A 69 -17.19 -14.86 -1.96
C ASP A 69 -16.80 -13.37 -1.95
N VAL A 70 -15.49 -13.09 -1.94
CA VAL A 70 -14.94 -11.73 -1.88
C VAL A 70 -13.72 -11.61 -2.78
N VAL A 71 -13.56 -10.43 -3.39
CA VAL A 71 -12.48 -10.10 -4.33
C VAL A 71 -11.69 -8.90 -3.81
N LEU A 72 -10.36 -9.06 -3.74
CA LEU A 72 -9.39 -8.01 -3.40
C LEU A 72 -8.47 -7.76 -4.60
N PRO A 73 -8.74 -6.75 -5.45
CA PRO A 73 -7.87 -6.40 -6.56
C PRO A 73 -6.74 -5.48 -6.07
N LEU A 74 -5.67 -6.08 -5.53
CA LEU A 74 -4.54 -5.35 -4.93
C LEU A 74 -3.48 -4.90 -5.94
N VAL A 75 -3.65 -5.24 -7.22
CA VAL A 75 -2.68 -4.87 -8.27
C VAL A 75 -2.76 -3.38 -8.56
N ALA A 76 -1.62 -2.70 -8.42
CA ALA A 76 -1.49 -1.28 -8.72
C ALA A 76 -0.03 -0.88 -8.94
N ILE A 77 0.22 0.13 -9.76
CA ILE A 77 1.50 0.85 -9.80
C ILE A 77 1.44 1.94 -8.74
N ALA A 78 2.17 1.75 -7.63
CA ALA A 78 2.11 2.65 -6.48
C ALA A 78 3.46 3.37 -6.22
N THR A 79 4.16 3.74 -7.29
CA THR A 79 5.50 4.35 -7.24
C THR A 79 5.48 5.74 -7.88
N PRO A 80 5.78 6.82 -7.13
CA PRO A 80 5.67 8.21 -7.62
C PRO A 80 6.48 8.51 -8.88
N LYS A 81 7.66 7.94 -9.02
CA LYS A 81 8.49 8.08 -10.23
C LYS A 81 7.77 7.56 -11.47
N THR A 82 7.12 6.39 -11.37
CA THR A 82 6.37 5.79 -12.49
C THR A 82 5.15 6.61 -12.89
N TYR A 83 4.52 7.34 -11.95
CA TYR A 83 3.40 8.22 -12.28
C TYR A 83 3.79 9.33 -13.27
N VAL A 84 5.04 9.81 -13.18
CA VAL A 84 5.58 10.85 -14.04
C VAL A 84 6.15 10.28 -15.34
N GLU A 85 6.90 9.17 -15.24
CA GLU A 85 7.61 8.59 -16.39
C GLU A 85 6.70 7.78 -17.32
N ARG A 86 5.69 7.09 -16.76
CA ARG A 86 4.79 6.18 -17.51
C ARG A 86 3.33 6.36 -17.09
N PRO A 87 2.75 7.57 -17.21
CA PRO A 87 1.40 7.87 -16.71
C PRO A 87 0.31 7.04 -17.39
N LEU A 88 0.45 6.69 -18.66
CA LEU A 88 -0.53 5.87 -19.36
C LEU A 88 -0.56 4.43 -18.83
N SER A 89 0.61 3.83 -18.54
CA SER A 89 0.64 2.49 -17.93
C SER A 89 0.00 2.47 -16.54
N VAL A 90 0.11 3.57 -15.79
CA VAL A 90 -0.61 3.74 -14.50
C VAL A 90 -2.12 3.79 -14.74
N PHE A 91 -2.59 4.56 -15.71
CA PHE A 91 -4.00 4.62 -16.05
C PHE A 91 -4.55 3.27 -16.52
N GLU A 92 -3.87 2.60 -17.43
CA GLU A 92 -4.28 1.30 -17.98
C GLU A 92 -4.43 0.24 -16.87
N LEU A 93 -3.41 0.11 -16.01
CA LEU A 93 -3.43 -0.88 -14.94
C LEU A 93 -4.37 -0.48 -13.78
N ASP A 94 -4.19 0.75 -13.25
CA ASP A 94 -4.84 1.15 -12.01
C ASP A 94 -6.31 1.54 -12.21
N PHE A 95 -6.70 1.92 -13.43
CA PHE A 95 -8.08 2.25 -13.76
C PHE A 95 -8.74 1.19 -14.65
N GLU A 96 -8.26 0.96 -15.87
CA GLU A 96 -8.99 0.16 -16.85
C GLU A 96 -9.09 -1.30 -16.45
N GLU A 97 -7.98 -1.95 -16.07
CA GLU A 97 -8.01 -3.35 -15.65
C GLU A 97 -8.78 -3.54 -14.34
N ASN A 98 -8.62 -2.64 -13.37
CA ASN A 98 -9.42 -2.70 -12.14
C ASN A 98 -10.92 -2.45 -12.40
N LEU A 99 -11.27 -1.51 -13.30
CA LEU A 99 -12.66 -1.29 -13.69
C LEU A 99 -13.30 -2.54 -14.30
N ARG A 100 -12.53 -3.28 -15.14
CA ARG A 100 -12.98 -4.55 -15.70
C ARG A 100 -13.31 -5.57 -14.61
N ILE A 101 -12.43 -5.71 -13.61
CA ILE A 101 -12.65 -6.60 -12.46
C ILE A 101 -13.90 -6.18 -11.68
N ILE A 102 -14.05 -4.89 -11.37
CA ILE A 102 -15.22 -4.36 -10.67
C ILE A 102 -16.52 -4.68 -11.43
N ARG A 103 -16.55 -4.48 -12.75
CA ARG A 103 -17.72 -4.81 -13.59
C ARG A 103 -18.06 -6.30 -13.55
N GLN A 104 -17.07 -7.18 -13.49
CA GLN A 104 -17.32 -8.61 -13.32
C GLN A 104 -17.90 -8.91 -11.92
N CYS A 105 -17.40 -8.25 -10.87
CA CYS A 105 -17.96 -8.40 -9.53
C CYS A 105 -19.43 -7.94 -9.47
N VAL A 106 -19.79 -6.84 -10.14
CA VAL A 106 -21.18 -6.42 -10.33
C VAL A 106 -21.99 -7.48 -11.06
N LYS A 107 -21.50 -7.95 -12.22
CA LYS A 107 -22.17 -8.98 -13.02
C LYS A 107 -22.48 -10.27 -12.24
N TYR A 108 -21.59 -10.68 -11.35
CA TYR A 108 -21.70 -11.92 -10.58
C TYR A 108 -22.09 -11.70 -9.13
N GLN A 109 -22.48 -10.47 -8.76
CA GLN A 109 -22.91 -10.08 -7.41
C GLN A 109 -21.89 -10.52 -6.33
N LYS A 110 -20.61 -10.20 -6.54
CA LYS A 110 -19.54 -10.53 -5.62
C LYS A 110 -19.09 -9.31 -4.85
N ARG A 111 -18.83 -9.50 -3.56
CA ARG A 111 -18.32 -8.44 -2.69
C ARG A 111 -16.91 -8.05 -3.10
N VAL A 112 -16.62 -6.74 -3.09
CA VAL A 112 -15.30 -6.18 -3.38
C VAL A 112 -14.76 -5.45 -2.17
N ILE A 113 -13.49 -5.71 -1.81
CA ILE A 113 -12.71 -4.86 -0.92
C ILE A 113 -11.66 -4.18 -1.80
N PHE A 114 -11.91 -2.90 -2.12
CA PHE A 114 -11.07 -2.18 -3.08
C PHE A 114 -10.00 -1.33 -2.38
N PRO A 115 -8.71 -1.55 -2.71
CA PRO A 115 -7.61 -0.72 -2.21
C PRO A 115 -7.58 0.60 -2.99
N SER A 116 -8.23 1.61 -2.43
CA SER A 116 -8.01 3.00 -2.79
C SER A 116 -6.66 3.47 -2.20
N THR A 117 -6.49 4.70 -1.88
CA THR A 117 -5.24 5.25 -1.36
C THR A 117 -5.48 6.55 -0.60
N SER A 118 -4.61 6.89 0.36
CA SER A 118 -4.58 8.23 0.96
C SER A 118 -4.27 9.34 -0.04
N GLU A 119 -3.72 9.01 -1.20
CA GLU A 119 -3.41 10.00 -2.25
C GLU A 119 -4.64 10.60 -2.92
N VAL A 120 -5.82 9.99 -2.77
CA VAL A 120 -7.08 10.56 -3.29
C VAL A 120 -7.43 11.89 -2.64
N TYR A 121 -6.95 12.16 -1.43
CA TYR A 121 -7.14 13.47 -0.78
C TYR A 121 -6.34 14.58 -1.44
N GLY A 122 -5.22 14.24 -2.08
CA GLY A 122 -4.39 15.16 -2.81
C GLY A 122 -3.89 16.31 -1.92
N MET A 123 -4.11 17.53 -2.36
CA MET A 123 -3.71 18.75 -1.68
C MET A 123 -4.79 19.30 -0.74
N SER A 124 -5.61 18.43 -0.13
CA SER A 124 -6.53 18.87 0.92
C SER A 124 -5.78 19.54 2.06
N THR A 125 -6.36 20.58 2.63
CA THR A 125 -5.77 21.39 3.71
C THR A 125 -6.30 21.01 5.09
N ASP A 126 -7.07 19.93 5.18
CA ASP A 126 -7.62 19.47 6.47
C ASP A 126 -6.46 18.96 7.36
N GLU A 127 -6.54 19.20 8.66
CA GLU A 127 -5.57 18.71 9.64
C GLU A 127 -5.53 17.17 9.70
N ALA A 128 -6.69 16.53 9.55
CA ALA A 128 -6.83 15.10 9.41
C ALA A 128 -7.88 14.76 8.34
N PHE A 129 -7.51 13.89 7.43
CA PHE A 129 -8.37 13.52 6.29
C PHE A 129 -9.51 12.60 6.75
N ASP A 130 -10.72 13.03 6.51
CA ASP A 130 -11.95 12.30 6.83
C ASP A 130 -12.56 11.72 5.54
N GLU A 131 -13.07 10.52 5.61
CA GLU A 131 -13.53 9.74 4.45
C GLU A 131 -14.70 10.42 3.70
N TYR A 132 -15.56 11.17 4.42
CA TYR A 132 -16.81 11.70 3.88
C TYR A 132 -16.83 13.22 3.75
N SER A 133 -16.00 13.93 4.53
CA SER A 133 -16.04 15.40 4.58
C SER A 133 -14.84 16.08 3.92
N SER A 134 -13.68 15.41 3.87
CA SER A 134 -12.48 15.99 3.26
C SER A 134 -12.63 16.16 1.75
N LYS A 135 -12.18 17.31 1.24
CA LYS A 135 -12.12 17.59 -0.20
C LYS A 135 -11.02 16.79 -0.85
N LEU A 136 -11.28 16.28 -2.06
CA LEU A 136 -10.32 15.56 -2.89
C LEU A 136 -9.76 16.52 -3.93
N ILE A 137 -8.61 17.15 -3.65
CA ILE A 137 -8.04 18.26 -4.45
C ILE A 137 -6.81 17.76 -5.19
N LEU A 138 -6.85 17.79 -6.52
CA LEU A 138 -5.72 17.43 -7.37
C LEU A 138 -5.12 18.67 -8.04
N GLY A 139 -3.85 18.57 -8.45
CA GLY A 139 -3.15 19.61 -9.14
C GLY A 139 -3.53 19.74 -10.62
N PRO A 140 -2.91 20.71 -11.33
CA PRO A 140 -3.18 21.00 -12.74
C PRO A 140 -2.74 19.82 -13.64
N ILE A 141 -3.37 19.73 -14.82
CA ILE A 141 -3.19 18.63 -15.77
C ILE A 141 -1.72 18.33 -16.15
N PRO A 142 -0.83 19.31 -16.33
CA PRO A 142 0.58 19.02 -16.63
C PRO A 142 1.33 18.28 -15.53
N MET A 143 0.82 18.28 -14.29
CA MET A 143 1.41 17.52 -13.18
C MET A 143 0.99 16.06 -13.26
N GLN A 144 1.72 15.28 -14.04
CA GLN A 144 1.38 13.89 -14.39
C GLN A 144 1.29 12.95 -13.18
N ARG A 145 1.95 13.29 -12.07
CA ARG A 145 1.85 12.47 -10.85
C ARG A 145 0.40 12.27 -10.36
N TRP A 146 -0.50 13.16 -10.73
CA TRP A 146 -1.91 13.05 -10.31
C TRP A 146 -2.71 11.98 -11.04
N ILE A 147 -2.13 11.35 -12.09
CA ILE A 147 -2.80 10.28 -12.83
C ILE A 147 -3.21 9.13 -11.91
N TYR A 148 -2.34 8.73 -10.96
CA TYR A 148 -2.63 7.69 -9.98
C TYR A 148 -3.81 8.07 -9.07
N SER A 149 -3.74 9.26 -8.47
CA SER A 149 -4.80 9.76 -7.59
C SER A 149 -6.13 9.93 -8.33
N CYS A 150 -6.10 10.41 -9.58
CA CYS A 150 -7.26 10.50 -10.48
C CYS A 150 -7.88 9.13 -10.75
N SER A 151 -7.07 8.14 -11.13
CA SER A 151 -7.52 6.77 -11.41
C SER A 151 -8.21 6.16 -10.21
N LYS A 152 -7.61 6.31 -9.03
CA LYS A 152 -8.21 5.79 -7.78
C LYS A 152 -9.47 6.57 -7.37
N GLN A 153 -9.48 7.90 -7.47
CA GLN A 153 -10.69 8.70 -7.21
C GLN A 153 -11.86 8.31 -8.12
N LEU A 154 -11.58 8.09 -9.40
CA LEU A 154 -12.62 7.74 -10.36
C LEU A 154 -13.18 6.35 -10.05
N LEU A 155 -12.32 5.36 -9.72
CA LEU A 155 -12.76 4.04 -9.29
C LEU A 155 -13.56 4.08 -7.99
N ASP A 156 -13.13 4.86 -6.99
CA ASP A 156 -13.90 5.06 -5.75
C ASP A 156 -15.35 5.51 -6.08
N ARG A 157 -15.50 6.48 -7.00
CA ARG A 157 -16.81 6.99 -7.42
C ARG A 157 -17.63 5.97 -8.20
N VAL A 158 -17.01 5.20 -9.09
CA VAL A 158 -17.68 4.14 -9.84
C VAL A 158 -18.18 3.03 -8.93
N ILE A 159 -17.33 2.57 -8.00
CA ILE A 159 -17.69 1.55 -7.00
C ILE A 159 -18.83 2.04 -6.11
N TRP A 160 -18.70 3.29 -5.63
CA TRP A 160 -19.76 3.92 -4.84
C TRP A 160 -21.08 4.01 -5.59
N ALA A 161 -21.06 4.37 -6.88
CA ALA A 161 -22.26 4.48 -7.71
C ALA A 161 -22.96 3.12 -7.89
N TYR A 162 -22.21 2.03 -8.09
CA TYR A 162 -22.78 0.67 -8.13
C TYR A 162 -23.38 0.27 -6.77
N GLY A 163 -22.66 0.58 -5.67
CA GLY A 163 -23.18 0.31 -4.32
C GLY A 163 -24.45 1.09 -4.00
N ALA A 164 -24.53 2.37 -4.36
CA ALA A 164 -25.71 3.20 -4.15
C ALA A 164 -26.96 2.70 -4.91
N LYS A 165 -26.78 1.95 -5.99
CA LYS A 165 -27.85 1.26 -6.71
C LYS A 165 -28.20 -0.12 -6.15
N GLY A 166 -27.45 -0.61 -5.16
CA GLY A 166 -27.58 -1.98 -4.66
C GLY A 166 -27.05 -3.07 -5.62
N GLU A 167 -26.20 -2.68 -6.59
CA GLU A 167 -25.65 -3.59 -7.60
C GLU A 167 -24.31 -4.20 -7.17
N LEU A 168 -23.67 -3.66 -6.10
CA LEU A 168 -22.35 -4.11 -5.62
C LEU A 168 -22.22 -3.94 -4.10
N ASP A 169 -21.93 -5.04 -3.41
CA ASP A 169 -21.42 -4.97 -2.05
C ASP A 169 -19.93 -4.61 -2.07
N PHE A 170 -19.56 -3.51 -1.43
CA PHE A 170 -18.19 -3.03 -1.47
C PHE A 170 -17.69 -2.53 -0.12
N THR A 171 -16.38 -2.46 0.00
CA THR A 171 -15.66 -1.67 1.01
C THR A 171 -14.49 -0.98 0.33
N LEU A 172 -14.34 0.33 0.49
CA LEU A 172 -13.16 1.07 0.06
C LEU A 172 -12.20 1.20 1.23
N ILE A 173 -10.94 0.88 1.03
CA ILE A 173 -9.88 1.10 2.01
C ILE A 173 -8.88 2.14 1.50
N ARG A 174 -8.44 3.03 2.36
CA ARG A 174 -7.42 4.05 2.08
C ARG A 174 -6.22 3.85 2.98
N PRO A 175 -5.22 3.06 2.56
CA PRO A 175 -3.98 2.87 3.31
C PRO A 175 -3.19 4.18 3.45
N PHE A 176 -2.62 4.42 4.65
CA PHE A 176 -1.74 5.56 4.93
C PHE A 176 -0.32 5.06 5.22
N ASN A 177 0.53 5.11 4.19
CA ASN A 177 1.97 4.80 4.24
C ASN A 177 2.31 3.56 5.09
N TRP A 178 1.75 2.40 4.71
CA TRP A 178 2.04 1.16 5.41
C TRP A 178 3.49 0.73 5.19
N ILE A 179 4.15 0.33 6.28
CA ILE A 179 5.55 -0.11 6.32
C ILE A 179 5.68 -1.44 7.06
N GLY A 180 6.75 -2.17 6.82
CA GLY A 180 7.01 -3.47 7.44
C GLY A 180 7.87 -4.37 6.56
N PRO A 181 8.07 -5.63 6.95
CA PRO A 181 8.77 -6.65 6.16
C PRO A 181 8.16 -6.78 4.75
N ARG A 182 8.99 -7.11 3.75
CA ARG A 182 8.54 -7.31 2.36
C ARG A 182 7.92 -6.08 1.69
N LEU A 183 8.15 -4.86 2.24
CA LEU A 183 7.59 -3.62 1.71
C LEU A 183 7.98 -3.41 0.24
N ASP A 184 9.29 -3.39 -0.04
CA ASP A 184 9.91 -3.34 -1.36
C ASP A 184 11.16 -4.21 -1.31
N SER A 185 11.95 -4.31 -2.38
CA SER A 185 13.30 -4.87 -2.32
C SER A 185 14.35 -3.77 -2.31
N LEU A 186 15.56 -4.08 -1.80
CA LEU A 186 16.69 -3.15 -1.87
C LEU A 186 17.13 -2.92 -3.33
N GLU A 187 16.90 -3.87 -4.23
CA GLU A 187 17.17 -3.71 -5.66
C GLU A 187 16.30 -2.62 -6.28
N THR A 188 14.99 -2.59 -5.96
CA THR A 188 14.09 -1.53 -6.43
C THR A 188 14.49 -0.15 -5.88
N ALA A 189 15.14 -0.11 -4.72
CA ALA A 189 15.67 1.13 -4.17
C ALA A 189 16.86 1.67 -4.98
N LYS A 190 17.77 0.80 -5.48
CA LYS A 190 18.86 1.20 -6.39
C LYS A 190 18.35 1.82 -7.68
N GLU A 191 17.22 1.34 -8.18
CA GLU A 191 16.55 1.87 -9.37
C GLU A 191 15.76 3.16 -9.10
N GLY A 192 15.65 3.59 -7.83
CA GLY A 192 14.88 4.76 -7.41
C GLY A 192 13.37 4.57 -7.50
N SER A 193 12.90 3.31 -7.53
CA SER A 193 11.49 2.95 -7.69
C SER A 193 10.81 2.43 -6.42
N SER A 194 11.48 2.49 -5.27
CA SER A 194 10.93 2.10 -3.96
C SER A 194 10.33 3.26 -3.18
N ARG A 195 9.64 2.93 -2.09
CA ARG A 195 9.11 3.91 -1.13
C ARG A 195 10.22 4.49 -0.26
N VAL A 196 9.97 5.69 0.31
CA VAL A 196 10.98 6.49 1.01
C VAL A 196 11.69 5.73 2.14
N VAL A 197 10.98 4.92 2.93
CA VAL A 197 11.59 4.12 4.01
C VAL A 197 12.61 3.13 3.45
N THR A 198 12.27 2.42 2.39
CA THR A 198 13.18 1.48 1.72
C THR A 198 14.34 2.20 1.06
N GLN A 199 14.12 3.38 0.45
CA GLN A 199 15.21 4.19 -0.12
C GLN A 199 16.21 4.61 0.94
N PHE A 200 15.74 5.07 2.11
CA PHE A 200 16.64 5.47 3.19
C PHE A 200 17.40 4.29 3.78
N ILE A 201 16.73 3.14 4.00
CA ILE A 201 17.40 1.93 4.47
C ILE A 201 18.46 1.48 3.45
N ALA A 202 18.16 1.47 2.16
CA ALA A 202 19.12 1.13 1.10
C ALA A 202 20.31 2.10 1.08
N SER A 203 20.07 3.41 1.24
CA SER A 203 21.15 4.41 1.33
C SER A 203 22.09 4.12 2.50
N LEU A 204 21.53 3.76 3.66
CA LEU A 204 22.33 3.39 4.83
C LEU A 204 23.13 2.11 4.64
N VAL A 205 22.50 1.07 4.07
CA VAL A 205 23.13 -0.24 3.81
C VAL A 205 24.25 -0.15 2.79
N TYR A 206 24.02 0.61 1.71
CA TYR A 206 24.99 0.72 0.61
C TYR A 206 25.95 1.92 0.75
N LEU A 207 25.95 2.58 1.91
CA LEU A 207 26.78 3.76 2.21
C LEU A 207 26.63 4.87 1.16
N GLN A 208 25.39 5.09 0.72
CA GLN A 208 25.03 6.15 -0.22
C GLN A 208 24.40 7.34 0.51
N PRO A 209 24.44 8.55 -0.07
CA PRO A 209 23.74 9.70 0.51
C PRO A 209 22.25 9.46 0.68
N ILE A 210 21.69 9.92 1.80
CA ILE A 210 20.24 10.00 1.97
C ILE A 210 19.74 11.24 1.22
N VAL A 211 18.87 11.04 0.25
CA VAL A 211 18.32 12.15 -0.54
C VAL A 211 17.01 12.64 0.08
N LEU A 212 16.99 13.89 0.53
CA LEU A 212 15.78 14.60 0.95
C LEU A 212 15.22 15.41 -0.22
N VAL A 213 14.04 15.06 -0.68
CA VAL A 213 13.35 15.82 -1.72
C VAL A 213 12.74 17.08 -1.11
N ASP A 214 13.04 18.25 -1.71
CA ASP A 214 12.60 19.57 -1.25
C ASP A 214 12.86 19.82 0.25
N GLY A 215 13.97 19.28 0.78
CA GLY A 215 14.37 19.44 2.18
C GLY A 215 13.65 18.53 3.18
N GLY A 216 12.75 17.63 2.73
CA GLY A 216 12.10 16.64 3.58
C GLY A 216 11.06 17.21 4.56
N MET A 217 10.51 18.41 4.30
CA MET A 217 9.54 19.09 5.17
C MET A 217 8.14 18.46 5.14
N GLN A 218 7.81 17.74 4.08
CA GLN A 218 6.53 17.03 3.95
C GLN A 218 6.41 15.94 5.01
N SER A 219 5.22 15.79 5.60
CA SER A 219 4.96 14.79 6.64
C SER A 219 4.07 13.64 6.18
N ARG A 220 4.28 12.48 6.80
CA ARG A 220 3.52 11.25 6.52
C ARG A 220 3.20 10.51 7.83
N SER A 221 1.99 9.98 7.91
CA SER A 221 1.60 9.07 8.98
C SER A 221 1.92 7.64 8.56
N PHE A 222 2.88 7.01 9.22
CA PHE A 222 3.29 5.64 8.93
C PHE A 222 2.48 4.63 9.74
N THR A 223 2.14 3.51 9.13
CA THR A 223 1.34 2.46 9.74
C THR A 223 2.08 1.13 9.60
N TYR A 224 2.24 0.40 10.70
CA TYR A 224 2.83 -0.93 10.60
C TYR A 224 1.90 -1.91 9.91
N ILE A 225 2.44 -2.80 9.11
CA ILE A 225 1.68 -3.71 8.25
C ILE A 225 0.68 -4.56 9.04
N ASP A 226 1.05 -5.06 10.22
CA ASP A 226 0.15 -5.90 11.02
C ASP A 226 -1.10 -5.16 11.48
N ASP A 227 -0.99 -3.86 11.84
CA ASP A 227 -2.16 -3.03 12.13
C ASP A 227 -3.08 -2.91 10.91
N GLY A 228 -2.50 -2.73 9.73
CA GLY A 228 -3.25 -2.69 8.47
C GLY A 228 -3.95 -4.02 8.16
N ILE A 229 -3.26 -5.13 8.36
CA ILE A 229 -3.81 -6.48 8.16
C ILE A 229 -4.91 -6.79 9.18
N ASP A 230 -4.78 -6.35 10.44
CA ASP A 230 -5.84 -6.46 11.44
C ASP A 230 -7.13 -5.75 10.99
N ALA A 231 -7.01 -4.56 10.40
CA ALA A 231 -8.15 -3.86 9.82
C ALA A 231 -8.77 -4.65 8.65
N LEU A 232 -7.94 -5.17 7.73
CA LEU A 232 -8.41 -5.97 6.60
C LEU A 232 -9.11 -7.25 7.04
N MET A 233 -8.63 -7.95 8.07
CA MET A 233 -9.28 -9.13 8.63
C MET A 233 -10.67 -8.80 9.20
N LYS A 234 -10.81 -7.68 9.93
CA LYS A 234 -12.11 -7.20 10.42
C LYS A 234 -13.06 -6.83 9.28
N ILE A 235 -12.54 -6.23 8.21
CA ILE A 235 -13.31 -5.90 7.01
C ILE A 235 -13.74 -7.19 6.28
N LEU A 236 -12.88 -8.20 6.17
CA LEU A 236 -13.20 -9.50 5.56
C LEU A 236 -14.29 -10.23 6.36
N LEU A 237 -14.13 -10.31 7.68
CA LEU A 237 -15.12 -10.90 8.58
C LEU A 237 -16.50 -10.20 8.50
N ASN A 238 -16.48 -8.89 8.34
CA ASN A 238 -17.68 -8.05 8.12
C ASN A 238 -18.81 -8.34 9.11
N GLU A 239 -18.49 -8.39 10.39
CA GLU A 239 -19.45 -8.70 11.45
C GLU A 239 -20.66 -7.77 11.41
N GLY A 240 -21.84 -8.36 11.29
CA GLY A 240 -23.11 -7.62 11.19
C GLY A 240 -23.21 -6.71 9.96
N GLY A 241 -22.44 -6.95 8.91
CA GLY A 241 -22.47 -6.16 7.67
C GLY A 241 -21.89 -4.75 7.78
N LYS A 242 -21.20 -4.42 8.88
CA LYS A 242 -20.77 -3.04 9.22
C LYS A 242 -19.73 -2.47 8.27
N ALA A 243 -19.01 -3.30 7.53
CA ALA A 243 -18.01 -2.85 6.56
C ALA A 243 -18.61 -2.66 5.14
N THR A 244 -19.80 -3.19 4.87
CA THR A 244 -20.43 -3.06 3.55
C THR A 244 -20.90 -1.63 3.30
N GLY A 245 -20.57 -1.10 2.11
CA GLY A 245 -20.93 0.27 1.71
C GLY A 245 -20.11 1.35 2.42
N GLN A 246 -18.96 1.00 2.99
CA GLN A 246 -18.14 1.93 3.78
C GLN A 246 -16.81 2.28 3.11
N ILE A 247 -16.29 3.43 3.53
CA ILE A 247 -14.92 3.86 3.24
C ILE A 247 -14.16 3.91 4.56
N PHE A 248 -12.96 3.35 4.60
CA PHE A 248 -12.12 3.35 5.79
C PHE A 248 -10.72 3.90 5.50
N ASN A 249 -10.32 4.93 6.21
CA ASN A 249 -8.93 5.30 6.36
C ASN A 249 -8.25 4.31 7.31
N ILE A 250 -7.21 3.65 6.86
CA ILE A 250 -6.45 2.70 7.67
C ILE A 250 -5.02 3.24 7.81
N GLY A 251 -4.79 3.88 8.96
CA GLY A 251 -3.55 4.57 9.23
C GLY A 251 -3.34 4.85 10.72
N ASN A 252 -2.12 5.23 11.11
CA ASN A 252 -1.82 5.64 12.47
C ASN A 252 -1.59 7.16 12.52
N PRO A 253 -2.55 7.97 12.98
CA PRO A 253 -2.39 9.42 13.06
C PRO A 253 -1.31 9.87 14.04
N GLN A 254 -0.94 9.02 15.02
CA GLN A 254 0.10 9.34 16.01
C GLN A 254 1.51 9.14 15.46
N ASN A 255 1.66 8.36 14.39
CA ASN A 255 2.94 8.10 13.73
C ASN A 255 3.22 9.11 12.61
N ASN A 256 2.76 10.36 12.75
CA ASN A 256 3.03 11.41 11.78
C ASN A 256 4.39 12.04 12.04
N ILE A 257 5.23 12.07 11.01
CA ILE A 257 6.61 12.56 11.07
C ILE A 257 6.99 13.20 9.74
N SER A 258 7.85 14.21 9.75
CA SER A 258 8.44 14.76 8.53
C SER A 258 9.42 13.76 7.90
N ILE A 259 9.64 13.86 6.59
CA ILE A 259 10.60 12.99 5.90
C ILE A 259 12.03 13.26 6.36
N GLY A 260 12.35 14.49 6.75
CA GLY A 260 13.64 14.83 7.36
C GLY A 260 13.85 14.12 8.69
N GLU A 261 12.89 14.23 9.62
CA GLU A 261 12.95 13.52 10.91
C GLU A 261 12.95 12.00 10.77
N LEU A 262 12.28 11.46 9.75
CA LEU A 262 12.34 10.04 9.40
C LEU A 262 13.77 9.61 9.04
N ALA A 263 14.47 10.42 8.23
CA ALA A 263 15.85 10.16 7.84
C ALA A 263 16.77 10.14 9.07
N ASP A 264 16.67 11.14 9.94
CA ASP A 264 17.44 11.22 11.18
C ASP A 264 17.16 10.03 12.12
N THR A 265 15.91 9.64 12.24
CA THR A 265 15.47 8.51 13.07
C THR A 265 16.07 7.19 12.56
N LEU A 266 15.96 6.91 11.27
CA LEU A 266 16.52 5.70 10.65
C LEU A 266 18.04 5.68 10.73
N LEU A 267 18.71 6.81 10.51
CA LEU A 267 20.16 6.95 10.65
C LEU A 267 20.61 6.64 12.10
N LYS A 268 19.89 7.15 13.10
CA LYS A 268 20.17 6.87 14.52
C LYS A 268 19.98 5.39 14.84
N MET A 269 18.87 4.79 14.39
CA MET A 269 18.58 3.36 14.59
C MET A 269 19.64 2.47 13.96
N PHE A 270 20.03 2.76 12.72
CA PHE A 270 21.05 2.00 12.00
C PHE A 270 22.42 2.07 12.70
N LYS A 271 22.85 3.26 13.16
CA LYS A 271 24.10 3.43 13.94
C LYS A 271 24.10 2.64 15.26
N GLN A 272 22.95 2.50 15.87
CA GLN A 272 22.80 1.78 17.15
C GLN A 272 22.56 0.27 16.96
N HIS A 273 22.30 -0.16 15.73
CA HIS A 273 21.98 -1.56 15.44
C HIS A 273 23.20 -2.46 15.74
N PRO A 274 23.03 -3.59 16.45
CA PRO A 274 24.13 -4.46 16.88
C PRO A 274 25.07 -4.91 15.76
N GLN A 275 24.55 -5.06 14.55
CA GLN A 275 25.32 -5.49 13.37
C GLN A 275 26.25 -4.41 12.82
N HIS A 276 25.89 -3.13 13.01
CA HIS A 276 26.58 -1.98 12.42
C HIS A 276 27.26 -1.08 13.45
N LYS A 277 27.20 -1.42 14.74
CA LYS A 277 27.74 -0.61 15.83
C LYS A 277 29.25 -0.29 15.73
N LYS A 278 30.00 -1.08 14.95
CA LYS A 278 31.43 -0.92 14.73
C LYS A 278 31.78 -0.38 13.35
N ASP A 279 30.80 -0.27 12.44
CA ASP A 279 31.05 0.18 11.09
C ASP A 279 31.06 1.70 11.01
N PRO A 280 31.96 2.32 10.24
CA PRO A 280 31.87 3.74 9.97
C PRO A 280 30.60 4.01 9.15
N VAL A 281 29.52 4.39 9.82
CA VAL A 281 28.29 4.80 9.14
C VAL A 281 28.50 6.21 8.60
N TYR A 282 28.89 6.29 7.36
CA TYR A 282 28.92 7.54 6.62
C TYR A 282 27.62 7.67 5.83
N SER A 283 26.75 8.60 6.21
CA SER A 283 25.63 9.01 5.36
C SER A 283 25.56 10.51 5.34
N GLU A 284 25.84 11.05 4.17
CA GLU A 284 25.58 12.44 3.86
C GLU A 284 24.10 12.62 3.58
N ILE A 285 23.48 13.69 4.08
CA ILE A 285 22.14 14.10 3.69
C ILE A 285 22.27 15.13 2.56
N VAL A 286 21.71 14.80 1.42
CA VAL A 286 21.71 15.66 0.22
C VAL A 286 20.28 16.11 -0.08
N ILE A 287 20.08 17.41 -0.29
CA ILE A 287 18.79 17.95 -0.70
C ILE A 287 18.74 18.03 -2.22
N LYS A 288 17.66 17.48 -2.82
CA LYS A 288 17.40 17.59 -4.25
C LYS A 288 16.00 18.17 -4.49
N PRO A 289 15.85 19.06 -5.48
CA PRO A 289 14.52 19.48 -5.93
C PRO A 289 13.69 18.28 -6.41
N SER A 290 12.39 18.33 -6.18
CA SER A 290 11.45 17.27 -6.63
C SER A 290 11.46 17.10 -8.15
N SER A 291 11.63 18.19 -8.91
CA SER A 291 11.78 18.17 -10.36
C SER A 291 12.98 17.33 -10.84
N ASP A 292 14.07 17.36 -10.09
CA ASP A 292 15.31 16.64 -10.43
C ASP A 292 15.26 15.16 -10.01
N PHE A 293 14.47 14.88 -8.98
CA PHE A 293 14.36 13.53 -8.42
C PHE A 293 13.25 12.70 -9.07
N TYR A 294 12.06 13.27 -9.27
CA TYR A 294 10.88 12.59 -9.83
C TYR A 294 10.54 13.05 -11.26
N GLY A 295 11.09 14.17 -11.72
CA GLY A 295 10.75 14.81 -13.00
C GLY A 295 9.82 16.01 -12.86
N ALA A 296 9.77 16.85 -13.91
CA ALA A 296 9.04 18.13 -13.92
C ALA A 296 7.52 18.02 -13.71
N GLY A 297 6.93 16.83 -13.95
CA GLY A 297 5.50 16.56 -13.73
C GLY A 297 5.15 16.15 -12.28
N TYR A 298 6.06 16.26 -11.34
CA TYR A 298 5.83 15.92 -9.94
C TYR A 298 5.38 17.13 -9.11
N GLN A 299 4.45 16.88 -8.20
CA GLN A 299 3.98 17.83 -7.19
C GLN A 299 3.68 17.06 -5.91
N ASP A 300 4.25 17.44 -4.76
CA ASP A 300 4.08 16.68 -3.52
C ASP A 300 2.85 17.14 -2.71
N ILE A 301 2.44 16.24 -1.82
CA ILE A 301 1.41 16.47 -0.80
C ILE A 301 2.12 16.80 0.50
N GLN A 302 1.86 17.97 1.08
CA GLN A 302 2.60 18.45 2.24
C GLN A 302 2.33 17.62 3.51
N THR A 303 1.07 17.30 3.78
CA THR A 303 0.69 16.58 4.98
C THR A 303 -0.35 15.51 4.66
N ARG A 304 -0.21 14.32 5.27
CA ARG A 304 -1.19 13.23 5.15
C ARG A 304 -1.41 12.56 6.49
N VAL A 305 -2.42 13.04 7.24
CA VAL A 305 -2.83 12.48 8.52
C VAL A 305 -4.23 11.89 8.38
N PRO A 306 -4.47 10.61 8.75
CA PRO A 306 -5.80 10.02 8.68
C PRO A 306 -6.68 10.42 9.88
N SER A 307 -7.95 10.72 9.66
CA SER A 307 -8.98 10.47 10.65
C SER A 307 -9.35 8.99 10.59
N ILE A 308 -9.30 8.28 11.70
CA ILE A 308 -9.66 6.86 11.80
C ILE A 308 -10.97 6.65 12.57
N ARG A 309 -11.77 7.71 12.73
CA ARG A 309 -13.03 7.68 13.49
C ARG A 309 -14.00 6.63 12.97
N ASN A 310 -14.08 6.47 11.65
CA ASN A 310 -14.98 5.51 11.04
C ASN A 310 -14.54 4.06 11.31
N ALA A 311 -13.25 3.75 11.13
CA ALA A 311 -12.70 2.44 11.44
C ALA A 311 -12.84 2.09 12.94
N LYS A 312 -12.58 3.04 13.84
CA LYS A 312 -12.79 2.86 15.28
C LYS A 312 -14.25 2.57 15.61
N LYS A 313 -15.18 3.35 15.06
CA LYS A 313 -16.62 3.24 15.35
C LYS A 313 -17.23 1.94 14.82
N LEU A 314 -16.93 1.57 13.57
CA LEU A 314 -17.64 0.48 12.89
C LEU A 314 -16.91 -0.87 13.03
N LEU A 315 -15.57 -0.87 12.99
CA LEU A 315 -14.77 -2.07 13.07
C LEU A 315 -14.21 -2.35 14.48
N GLY A 316 -14.30 -1.38 15.42
CA GLY A 316 -13.59 -1.46 16.68
C GLY A 316 -12.07 -1.59 16.47
N TRP A 317 -11.55 -0.92 15.44
CA TRP A 317 -10.13 -1.01 15.06
C TRP A 317 -9.38 0.27 15.42
N GLU A 318 -8.20 0.10 16.00
CA GLU A 318 -7.20 1.14 16.26
C GLU A 318 -5.80 0.57 15.99
N PRO A 319 -4.86 1.38 15.46
CA PRO A 319 -3.47 0.96 15.33
C PRO A 319 -2.82 0.84 16.71
N ARG A 320 -1.89 -0.11 16.86
CA ARG A 320 -1.23 -0.41 18.13
C ARG A 320 0.27 -0.16 18.12
N VAL A 321 0.89 -0.24 16.93
CA VAL A 321 2.34 -0.18 16.78
C VAL A 321 2.79 1.27 16.65
N GLY A 322 3.65 1.72 17.58
CA GLY A 322 4.25 3.05 17.55
C GLY A 322 5.29 3.20 16.45
N LEU A 323 5.65 4.45 16.13
CA LEU A 323 6.55 4.75 15.00
C LEU A 323 7.92 4.10 15.15
N GLU A 324 8.56 4.23 16.32
CA GLU A 324 9.90 3.66 16.56
C GLU A 324 9.90 2.14 16.39
N GLU A 325 8.90 1.46 16.93
CA GLU A 325 8.76 0.02 16.80
C GLU A 325 8.52 -0.39 15.34
N ALA A 326 7.64 0.30 14.63
CA ALA A 326 7.35 0.05 13.22
C ALA A 326 8.60 0.22 12.33
N LEU A 327 9.37 1.28 12.56
CA LEU A 327 10.62 1.54 11.83
C LEU A 327 11.69 0.51 12.18
N LYS A 328 11.82 0.14 13.46
CA LYS A 328 12.76 -0.88 13.91
C LYS A 328 12.46 -2.23 13.26
N LEU A 329 11.22 -2.71 13.35
CA LEU A 329 10.82 -3.99 12.75
C LEU A 329 11.02 -4.00 11.22
N THR A 330 10.78 -2.86 10.57
CA THR A 330 11.04 -2.70 9.13
C THR A 330 12.52 -2.76 8.82
N LEU A 331 13.37 -2.02 9.56
CA LEU A 331 14.81 -2.02 9.39
C LEU A 331 15.40 -3.42 9.64
N ASP A 332 15.03 -4.05 10.75
CA ASP A 332 15.52 -5.38 11.13
C ASP A 332 15.23 -6.40 10.01
N SER A 333 14.04 -6.35 9.40
CA SER A 333 13.68 -7.28 8.31
C SER A 333 14.57 -7.14 7.07
N PHE A 334 14.91 -5.92 6.67
CA PHE A 334 15.83 -5.69 5.55
C PHE A 334 17.26 -6.15 5.86
N LEU A 335 17.71 -5.96 7.10
CA LEU A 335 19.04 -6.40 7.51
C LEU A 335 19.14 -7.93 7.60
N GLU A 336 18.05 -8.61 7.95
CA GLU A 336 17.96 -10.08 7.93
C GLU A 336 17.97 -10.63 6.49
N GLU A 337 17.27 -10.01 5.55
CA GLU A 337 17.29 -10.38 4.12
C GLU A 337 18.72 -10.34 3.57
N ILE A 338 19.46 -9.26 3.84
CA ILE A 338 20.87 -9.12 3.38
C ILE A 338 21.75 -10.23 3.93
N LYS A 339 21.55 -10.65 5.18
CA LYS A 339 22.31 -11.76 5.76
C LYS A 339 22.04 -13.08 5.04
N ALA A 340 20.76 -13.33 4.76
CA ALA A 340 20.35 -14.56 4.08
C ALA A 340 20.91 -14.65 2.66
N ASP A 341 20.99 -13.50 1.96
CA ASP A 341 21.57 -13.44 0.59
C ASP A 341 23.10 -13.58 0.56
N ASN A 342 23.79 -13.29 1.68
CA ASN A 342 25.24 -13.38 1.81
C ASN A 342 25.73 -14.68 2.48
N ALA A 343 24.83 -15.56 2.92
CA ALA A 343 25.13 -16.83 3.55
C ALA A 343 25.03 -18.02 2.59
#